data_4d05dc33f57dbf23441756f6954b91ca
#
_entry.id   4d05dc33f57dbf23441756f6954b91ca
#
_cell.length_a   1.000
_cell.length_b   1.000
_cell.length_c   1.000
_cell.angle_alpha   90.00
_cell.angle_beta   90.00
_cell.angle_gamma   90.00
#
_symmetry.space_group_name_H-M   'P 1'
#
loop_
_entity.id
_entity.type
_entity.pdbx_description
1 polymer ?
#
loop_
_entity_poly.entity_id
_entity_poly.type
_entity_poly.pdbx_seq_one_letter_code
_entity_poly.pdbx_strand_id
1 'polypeptide(L)'
;YGGRVSSVLDIYQKEGNSNEFHANGGIGIVSSRLLVEGPLKKEKGSFLLGGRASYAHLFLPLFDVDNIAYFYDLNTILSYNLNQNNNIYLSVYFGRDVFSLNDSFENTYGNTVLNFRWNHLFSDKLFSNLSLIYSDYYYGLNLDFVGFDWNSGIRNFNLKYDFKHYLTNKIKLQYGLNSIYHKFNPGEIEPSTSTSGINPQKLIDKYALENALYFDVEHQLTDNLTASYGLRYSNFLRLGQDELNVYENDQAVIFNDELQIYEKAEPIGTEEFDRSDVIKSFNNLEPRLALAYQLNNKSSLKASYNRMTQYLHLLSNTSSPTPLDVWTPSGTYAKPQILDQYAVGYFRNFSNNMYSLEFETFYKTVQNRIDYIDGADLIANDAIEQVILNGRARAYGLELLLRKNEGQFTGWLAYTLSKSEQQTEGRSGNEAGINNGDWYNTPFDKTHDISFTGSYELNKKWSFNANFLFQTGQPVTYPNGQYEFNGIRIPSYTNRNEFRLPTYHRLDISANYTPKPNKTKGFRAVSSTHLRAHETNN
;
A
#
# COMPACT_ATOMS: atom_id res chain seq x y z
N TYR A 1 7.34 11.86 -5.76
CA TYR A 1 7.09 10.44 -5.43
C TYR A 1 7.46 9.56 -6.61
N GLY A 2 7.87 8.30 -6.38
CA GLY A 2 8.23 7.31 -7.41
C GLY A 2 8.32 5.92 -6.79
N GLY A 3 8.67 4.90 -7.62
CA GLY A 3 8.85 3.53 -7.17
C GLY A 3 7.55 2.74 -6.96
N ARG A 4 6.39 3.31 -7.30
CA ARG A 4 5.07 2.65 -7.19
C ARG A 4 4.17 3.05 -8.34
N VAL A 5 3.40 2.10 -8.85
CA VAL A 5 2.41 2.29 -9.94
C VAL A 5 0.98 2.47 -9.42
N SER A 6 0.85 2.90 -8.17
CA SER A 6 -0.44 3.13 -7.50
C SER A 6 -0.45 4.49 -6.81
N SER A 7 -1.47 4.74 -5.99
CA SER A 7 -1.57 5.94 -5.16
C SER A 7 -0.49 5.98 -4.08
N VAL A 8 -0.11 7.18 -3.67
CA VAL A 8 0.82 7.43 -2.56
C VAL A 8 0.06 8.06 -1.40
N LEU A 9 0.14 7.46 -0.23
CA LEU A 9 -0.36 8.05 1.01
C LEU A 9 0.80 8.77 1.72
N ASP A 10 0.70 10.09 1.81
CA ASP A 10 1.68 10.93 2.50
C ASP A 10 1.15 11.27 3.91
N ILE A 11 1.88 10.85 4.94
CA ILE A 11 1.46 10.99 6.33
C ILE A 11 2.36 11.99 7.03
N TYR A 12 1.76 13.09 7.47
CA TYR A 12 2.44 14.10 8.29
C TYR A 12 2.15 13.84 9.77
N GLN A 13 3.20 13.60 10.52
CA GLN A 13 3.10 13.43 11.95
C GLN A 13 3.20 14.80 12.65
N LYS A 14 2.39 14.97 13.70
CA LYS A 14 2.41 16.16 14.58
C LYS A 14 3.70 16.15 15.40
N GLU A 15 4.34 17.30 15.54
CA GLU A 15 5.43 17.52 16.50
C GLU A 15 4.88 17.67 17.93
N GLY A 16 5.72 17.42 18.93
CA GLY A 16 5.37 17.65 20.33
C GLY A 16 5.27 19.14 20.68
N ASN A 17 4.65 19.44 21.80
CA ASN A 17 4.54 20.81 22.29
C ASN A 17 5.88 21.28 22.88
N SER A 18 6.45 22.37 22.33
CA SER A 18 7.72 22.92 22.78
C SER A 18 7.61 23.87 24.00
N ASN A 19 6.39 24.17 24.48
CA ASN A 19 6.17 25.15 25.56
C ASN A 19 5.69 24.50 26.84
N GLU A 20 4.75 23.53 26.73
CA GLU A 20 4.05 22.94 27.86
C GLU A 20 3.97 21.44 27.73
N PHE A 21 3.93 20.76 28.88
CA PHE A 21 3.71 19.33 28.96
C PHE A 21 2.22 19.02 28.84
N HIS A 22 1.87 18.11 27.94
CA HIS A 22 0.51 17.60 27.79
C HIS A 22 0.52 16.07 27.84
N ALA A 23 -0.51 15.51 28.47
CA ALA A 23 -0.79 14.09 28.45
C ALA A 23 -2.25 13.85 28.08
N ASN A 24 -2.48 12.92 27.16
CA ASN A 24 -3.81 12.49 26.76
C ASN A 24 -3.85 10.97 26.71
N GLY A 25 -4.81 10.37 27.39
CA GLY A 25 -4.95 8.92 27.44
C GLY A 25 -6.39 8.50 27.34
N GLY A 26 -6.60 7.26 26.96
CA GLY A 26 -7.92 6.64 26.91
C GLY A 26 -7.80 5.16 27.22
N ILE A 27 -8.67 4.65 28.06
CA ILE A 27 -8.81 3.24 28.38
C ILE A 27 -10.16 2.79 27.84
N GLY A 28 -10.18 1.79 26.99
CA GLY A 28 -11.38 1.15 26.45
C GLY A 28 -11.41 -0.34 26.78
N ILE A 29 -12.49 -1.01 26.45
CA ILE A 29 -12.63 -2.47 26.65
C ILE A 29 -11.70 -3.24 25.69
N VAL A 30 -11.50 -2.73 24.49
CA VAL A 30 -10.72 -3.40 23.42
C VAL A 30 -9.26 -2.97 23.43
N SER A 31 -8.99 -1.66 23.66
CA SER A 31 -7.65 -1.10 23.56
C SER A 31 -7.49 0.14 24.44
N SER A 32 -6.25 0.43 24.79
CA SER A 32 -5.84 1.66 25.46
C SER A 32 -4.85 2.43 24.62
N ARG A 33 -4.79 3.75 24.86
CA ARG A 33 -3.81 4.64 24.25
C ARG A 33 -3.30 5.66 25.26
N LEU A 34 -2.04 6.03 25.12
CA LEU A 34 -1.44 7.11 25.87
C LEU A 34 -0.59 7.96 24.92
N LEU A 35 -0.76 9.27 24.99
CA LEU A 35 0.06 10.26 24.31
C LEU A 35 0.61 11.22 25.35
N VAL A 36 1.91 11.40 25.37
CA VAL A 36 2.59 12.41 26.17
C VAL A 36 3.46 13.27 25.27
N GLU A 37 3.42 14.57 25.46
CA GLU A 37 4.23 15.52 24.71
C GLU A 37 4.69 16.66 25.62
N GLY A 38 5.83 17.24 25.29
CA GLY A 38 6.36 18.36 26.07
C GLY A 38 7.68 18.87 25.55
N PRO A 39 8.21 19.94 26.18
CA PRO A 39 9.48 20.53 25.81
C PRO A 39 10.66 19.64 26.21
N LEU A 40 11.59 19.37 25.29
CA LEU A 40 12.96 18.95 25.58
C LEU A 40 13.76 20.17 26.10
N LYS A 41 13.57 21.29 25.42
CA LYS A 41 14.03 22.61 25.83
C LYS A 41 12.97 23.61 25.39
N LYS A 42 12.48 24.43 26.32
CA LYS A 42 11.40 25.38 26.07
C LYS A 42 11.70 26.22 24.83
N GLU A 43 10.73 26.33 23.91
CA GLU A 43 10.78 27.07 22.66
C GLU A 43 11.82 26.57 21.62
N LYS A 44 12.65 25.57 21.98
CA LYS A 44 13.72 25.06 21.09
C LYS A 44 13.54 23.62 20.66
N GLY A 45 12.92 22.79 21.48
CA GLY A 45 12.76 21.40 21.13
C GLY A 45 11.62 20.74 21.87
N SER A 46 11.04 19.73 21.29
CA SER A 46 9.92 19.00 21.84
C SER A 46 10.08 17.48 21.67
N PHE A 47 9.38 16.75 22.52
CA PHE A 47 9.15 15.33 22.34
C PHE A 47 7.66 15.03 22.27
N LEU A 48 7.33 13.99 21.53
CA LEU A 48 6.03 13.35 21.51
C LEU A 48 6.26 11.85 21.62
N LEU A 49 5.59 11.21 22.58
CA LEU A 49 5.59 9.77 22.77
C LEU A 49 4.14 9.30 22.80
N GLY A 50 3.75 8.47 21.82
CA GLY A 50 2.43 7.88 21.73
C GLY A 50 2.51 6.38 21.70
N GLY A 51 1.68 5.69 22.50
CA GLY A 51 1.58 4.25 22.49
C GLY A 51 0.13 3.78 22.50
N ARG A 52 -0.13 2.67 21.83
CA ARG A 52 -1.42 1.98 21.88
C ARG A 52 -1.16 0.49 22.12
N ALA A 53 -2.11 -0.14 22.79
CA ALA A 53 -2.13 -1.59 22.92
C ALA A 53 -3.58 -2.08 22.95
N SER A 54 -3.85 -3.17 22.23
CA SER A 54 -5.11 -3.90 22.28
C SER A 54 -4.96 -5.09 23.23
N TYR A 55 -6.00 -5.37 23.95
CA TYR A 55 -6.09 -6.50 24.89
C TYR A 55 -7.47 -7.18 24.86
N ALA A 56 -8.20 -7.03 23.75
CA ALA A 56 -9.52 -7.62 23.58
C ALA A 56 -9.51 -9.13 23.79
N HIS A 57 -8.42 -9.80 23.38
CA HIS A 57 -8.24 -11.26 23.55
C HIS A 57 -8.32 -11.73 25.01
N LEU A 58 -8.02 -10.87 26.00
CA LEU A 58 -8.15 -11.22 27.42
C LEU A 58 -9.60 -11.46 27.86
N PHE A 59 -10.56 -10.95 27.08
CA PHE A 59 -11.99 -11.11 27.33
C PHE A 59 -12.65 -12.19 26.49
N LEU A 60 -11.99 -12.68 25.44
CA LEU A 60 -12.55 -13.71 24.54
C LEU A 60 -12.83 -15.04 25.24
N PRO A 61 -12.01 -15.51 26.19
CA PRO A 61 -12.30 -16.74 26.94
C PRO A 61 -13.59 -16.67 27.76
N LEU A 62 -14.09 -15.48 28.11
CA LEU A 62 -15.39 -15.30 28.76
C LEU A 62 -16.58 -15.68 27.85
N PHE A 63 -16.33 -15.85 26.56
CA PHE A 63 -17.29 -16.20 25.52
C PHE A 63 -16.95 -17.54 24.86
N ASP A 64 -16.14 -18.40 25.52
CA ASP A 64 -15.67 -19.68 25.00
C ASP A 64 -14.91 -19.54 23.66
N VAL A 65 -14.15 -18.46 23.48
CA VAL A 65 -13.31 -18.20 22.31
C VAL A 65 -11.85 -18.10 22.72
N ASP A 66 -11.04 -19.09 22.31
CA ASP A 66 -9.63 -19.19 22.66
C ASP A 66 -8.70 -18.55 21.63
N ASN A 67 -9.25 -17.70 20.76
CA ASN A 67 -8.46 -16.96 19.78
C ASN A 67 -7.71 -15.79 20.42
N ILE A 68 -6.49 -15.55 19.95
CA ILE A 68 -5.68 -14.43 20.36
C ILE A 68 -5.68 -13.38 19.23
N ALA A 69 -5.99 -12.15 19.58
CA ALA A 69 -5.91 -11.01 18.65
C ALA A 69 -5.49 -9.76 19.42
N TYR A 70 -4.26 -9.32 19.23
CA TYR A 70 -3.78 -8.08 19.84
C TYR A 70 -2.81 -7.35 18.94
N PHE A 71 -2.72 -6.05 19.15
CA PHE A 71 -1.69 -5.21 18.55
C PHE A 71 -1.09 -4.28 19.61
N TYR A 72 0.11 -3.82 19.35
CA TYR A 72 0.71 -2.70 20.07
C TYR A 72 1.57 -1.88 19.12
N ASP A 73 1.59 -0.57 19.35
CA ASP A 73 2.46 0.34 18.61
C ASP A 73 3.01 1.45 19.51
N LEU A 74 4.18 1.92 19.13
CA LEU A 74 4.89 3.03 19.75
C LEU A 74 5.30 4.02 18.67
N ASN A 75 4.96 5.29 18.87
CA ASN A 75 5.39 6.41 18.06
C ASN A 75 6.20 7.38 18.92
N THR A 76 7.40 7.71 18.48
CA THR A 76 8.24 8.70 19.17
C THR A 76 8.71 9.74 18.16
N ILE A 77 8.56 11.01 18.50
CA ILE A 77 9.07 12.12 17.71
C ILE A 77 9.84 13.04 18.62
N LEU A 78 11.09 13.29 18.28
CA LEU A 78 11.93 14.28 18.89
C LEU A 78 12.22 15.37 17.85
N SER A 79 11.99 16.62 18.19
CA SER A 79 12.33 17.76 17.35
C SER A 79 13.22 18.73 18.10
N TYR A 80 14.21 19.29 17.42
CA TYR A 80 15.11 20.24 18.03
C TYR A 80 15.61 21.28 17.03
N ASN A 81 15.40 22.55 17.34
CA ASN A 81 15.89 23.69 16.58
C ASN A 81 17.32 24.02 17.06
N LEU A 82 18.32 23.61 16.27
CA LEU A 82 19.73 23.90 16.55
C LEU A 82 19.98 25.43 16.49
N ASN A 83 19.43 26.08 15.48
CA ASN A 83 19.42 27.53 15.27
C ASN A 83 18.27 27.90 14.32
N GLN A 84 18.19 29.17 13.90
CA GLN A 84 17.12 29.67 13.01
C GLN A 84 17.05 28.96 11.66
N ASN A 85 18.17 28.39 11.20
CA ASN A 85 18.30 27.78 9.87
C ASN A 85 18.38 26.26 9.91
N ASN A 86 18.48 25.63 11.08
CA ASN A 86 18.73 24.20 11.21
C ASN A 86 17.79 23.56 12.22
N ASN A 87 16.94 22.66 11.72
CA ASN A 87 16.03 21.86 12.53
C ASN A 87 16.30 20.38 12.33
N ILE A 88 16.42 19.63 13.38
CA ILE A 88 16.59 18.17 13.34
C ILE A 88 15.37 17.48 13.95
N TYR A 89 15.04 16.34 13.36
CA TYR A 89 13.95 15.49 13.78
C TYR A 89 14.43 14.05 13.85
N LEU A 90 14.00 13.35 14.88
CA LEU A 90 14.12 11.91 14.97
C LEU A 90 12.72 11.34 15.19
N SER A 91 12.24 10.54 14.27
CA SER A 91 10.99 9.81 14.43
C SER A 91 11.24 8.31 14.44
N VAL A 92 10.61 7.64 15.38
CA VAL A 92 10.66 6.19 15.55
C VAL A 92 9.22 5.68 15.53
N TYR A 93 8.97 4.68 14.75
CA TYR A 93 7.74 3.88 14.79
C TYR A 93 8.11 2.43 15.03
N PHE A 94 7.39 1.80 15.94
CA PHE A 94 7.41 0.35 16.13
C PHE A 94 5.98 -0.13 16.30
N GLY A 95 5.59 -1.15 15.55
CA GLY A 95 4.26 -1.75 15.68
C GLY A 95 4.30 -3.24 15.40
N ARG A 96 3.44 -3.97 16.09
CA ARG A 96 3.26 -5.41 15.91
C ARG A 96 1.79 -5.79 16.09
N ASP A 97 1.33 -6.63 15.20
CA ASP A 97 0.01 -7.26 15.23
C ASP A 97 0.19 -8.77 15.34
N VAL A 98 -0.59 -9.40 16.20
CA VAL A 98 -0.58 -10.85 16.42
C VAL A 98 -2.01 -11.36 16.35
N PHE A 99 -2.20 -12.42 15.59
CA PHE A 99 -3.46 -13.14 15.50
C PHE A 99 -3.21 -14.63 15.57
N SER A 100 -3.87 -15.32 16.51
CA SER A 100 -3.77 -16.77 16.68
C SER A 100 -5.15 -17.41 16.76
N LEU A 101 -5.29 -18.58 16.16
CA LEU A 101 -6.48 -19.42 16.19
C LEU A 101 -6.18 -20.70 16.97
N ASN A 102 -6.77 -20.85 18.17
CA ASN A 102 -6.72 -22.06 18.98
C ASN A 102 -5.30 -22.65 19.12
N ASP A 103 -4.30 -21.82 19.29
CA ASP A 103 -2.86 -22.18 19.38
C ASP A 103 -2.30 -23.00 18.19
N SER A 104 -3.14 -23.27 17.17
CA SER A 104 -2.74 -24.09 16.03
C SER A 104 -2.18 -23.28 14.88
N PHE A 105 -2.51 -21.98 14.84
CA PHE A 105 -2.13 -21.05 13.80
C PHE A 105 -1.84 -19.69 14.44
N GLU A 106 -0.63 -19.20 14.33
CA GLU A 106 -0.30 -17.83 14.72
C GLU A 106 0.28 -17.06 13.55
N ASN A 107 -0.24 -15.86 13.35
CA ASN A 107 0.21 -14.90 12.37
C ASN A 107 0.70 -13.64 13.08
N THR A 108 1.93 -13.26 12.80
CA THR A 108 2.55 -12.05 13.36
C THR A 108 3.11 -11.19 12.25
N TYR A 109 2.80 -9.90 12.24
CA TYR A 109 3.46 -8.95 11.34
C TYR A 109 3.74 -7.64 12.07
N GLY A 110 4.74 -6.92 11.57
CA GLY A 110 5.11 -5.67 12.19
C GLY A 110 6.05 -4.84 11.36
N ASN A 111 6.21 -3.60 11.78
CA ASN A 111 7.11 -2.64 11.16
C ASN A 111 7.93 -1.92 12.22
N THR A 112 9.20 -1.70 11.91
CA THR A 112 10.08 -0.78 12.62
C THR A 112 10.56 0.27 11.64
N VAL A 113 10.39 1.54 11.95
CA VAL A 113 10.88 2.66 11.13
C VAL A 113 11.65 3.63 12.01
N LEU A 114 12.87 3.94 11.61
CA LEU A 114 13.70 5.00 12.18
C LEU A 114 13.95 6.04 11.08
N ASN A 115 13.59 7.29 11.32
CA ASN A 115 13.80 8.38 10.36
C ASN A 115 14.49 9.56 11.07
N PHE A 116 15.74 9.80 10.70
CA PHE A 116 16.45 11.02 11.03
C PHE A 116 16.28 12.02 9.88
N ARG A 117 15.80 13.22 10.19
CA ARG A 117 15.59 14.29 9.21
C ARG A 117 16.29 15.57 9.67
N TRP A 118 17.03 16.17 8.76
CA TRP A 118 17.65 17.48 8.93
C TRP A 118 17.09 18.45 7.90
N ASN A 119 16.42 19.49 8.40
CA ASN A 119 15.94 20.59 7.61
C ASN A 119 16.93 21.73 7.68
N HIS A 120 17.38 22.23 6.53
CA HIS A 120 18.30 23.36 6.46
C HIS A 120 17.77 24.46 5.54
N LEU A 121 17.77 25.68 6.04
CA LEU A 121 17.43 26.90 5.33
C LEU A 121 18.72 27.58 4.87
N PHE A 122 19.05 27.46 3.58
CA PHE A 122 20.21 28.13 2.98
C PHE A 122 19.97 29.64 2.81
N SER A 123 18.72 30.00 2.47
CA SER A 123 18.24 31.36 2.33
C SER A 123 16.72 31.38 2.42
N ASP A 124 16.09 32.56 2.45
CA ASP A 124 14.63 32.72 2.43
C ASP A 124 13.94 32.05 1.20
N LYS A 125 14.73 31.70 0.18
CA LYS A 125 14.24 31.11 -1.06
C LYS A 125 14.67 29.64 -1.26
N LEU A 126 15.70 29.18 -0.55
CA LEU A 126 16.24 27.83 -0.75
C LEU A 126 16.22 27.06 0.55
N PHE A 127 15.43 26.00 0.56
CA PHE A 127 15.23 25.09 1.66
C PHE A 127 15.62 23.65 1.26
N SER A 128 16.23 22.92 2.17
CA SER A 128 16.53 21.50 1.97
C SER A 128 16.03 20.60 3.11
N ASN A 129 15.84 19.34 2.77
CA ASN A 129 15.40 18.30 3.67
C ASN A 129 16.20 17.01 3.41
N LEU A 130 17.17 16.72 4.26
CA LEU A 130 17.92 15.46 4.25
C LEU A 130 17.21 14.46 5.17
N SER A 131 16.88 13.27 4.67
CA SER A 131 16.29 12.18 5.45
C SER A 131 17.15 10.93 5.32
N LEU A 132 17.46 10.30 6.45
CA LEU A 132 18.07 8.98 6.57
C LEU A 132 17.04 8.07 7.21
N ILE A 133 16.57 7.06 6.47
CA ILE A 133 15.47 6.21 6.90
C ILE A 133 15.93 4.76 6.92
N TYR A 134 15.73 4.11 8.05
CA TYR A 134 15.79 2.66 8.19
C TYR A 134 14.38 2.14 8.36
N SER A 135 14.02 1.07 7.64
CA SER A 135 12.77 0.36 7.86
C SER A 135 12.97 -1.15 7.82
N ASP A 136 12.26 -1.85 8.69
CA ASP A 136 12.24 -3.31 8.78
C ASP A 136 10.78 -3.75 8.85
N TYR A 137 10.31 -4.43 7.82
CA TYR A 137 9.03 -5.11 7.80
C TYR A 137 9.28 -6.59 8.09
N TYR A 138 8.61 -7.10 9.10
CA TYR A 138 8.68 -8.48 9.54
C TYR A 138 7.31 -9.14 9.38
N TYR A 139 7.33 -10.37 8.93
CA TYR A 139 6.19 -11.23 8.84
C TYR A 139 6.54 -12.64 9.35
N GLY A 140 5.73 -13.21 10.23
CA GLY A 140 5.86 -14.55 10.78
C GLY A 140 4.55 -15.32 10.73
N LEU A 141 4.63 -16.60 10.44
CA LEU A 141 3.55 -17.56 10.50
C LEU A 141 4.03 -18.80 11.26
N ASN A 142 3.30 -19.19 12.29
CA ASN A 142 3.48 -20.44 12.99
C ASN A 142 2.28 -21.37 12.71
N LEU A 143 2.57 -22.62 12.38
CA LEU A 143 1.58 -23.69 12.19
C LEU A 143 1.94 -24.86 13.10
N ASP A 144 1.51 -24.81 14.36
CA ASP A 144 1.85 -25.82 15.39
C ASP A 144 1.44 -27.24 15.01
N PHE A 145 0.29 -27.40 14.32
CA PHE A 145 -0.20 -28.71 13.89
C PHE A 145 0.69 -29.39 12.84
N VAL A 146 1.55 -28.63 12.16
CA VAL A 146 2.56 -29.12 11.20
C VAL A 146 3.95 -29.09 11.81
N GLY A 147 4.15 -28.31 12.86
CA GLY A 147 5.45 -28.03 13.46
C GLY A 147 6.32 -27.09 12.62
N PHE A 148 5.73 -26.04 12.07
CA PHE A 148 6.28 -25.19 11.03
C PHE A 148 6.27 -23.71 11.44
N ASP A 149 7.43 -23.09 11.43
CA ASP A 149 7.64 -21.67 11.58
C ASP A 149 8.12 -21.06 10.26
N TRP A 150 7.44 -20.00 9.81
CA TRP A 150 7.83 -19.23 8.64
C TRP A 150 8.13 -17.79 9.02
N ASN A 151 9.25 -17.26 8.53
CA ASN A 151 9.65 -15.89 8.70
C ASN A 151 10.04 -15.26 7.36
N SER A 152 9.50 -14.09 7.05
CA SER A 152 9.87 -13.30 5.87
C SER A 152 9.94 -11.83 6.20
N GLY A 153 10.53 -11.02 5.31
CA GLY A 153 10.61 -9.59 5.56
C GLY A 153 11.43 -8.78 4.55
N ILE A 154 11.38 -7.47 4.73
CA ILE A 154 12.14 -6.51 3.91
C ILE A 154 12.80 -5.48 4.81
N ARG A 155 14.11 -5.31 4.64
CA ARG A 155 14.88 -4.23 5.27
C ARG A 155 15.31 -3.21 4.24
N ASN A 156 15.14 -1.94 4.59
CA ASN A 156 15.52 -0.85 3.70
C ASN A 156 16.38 0.17 4.42
N PHE A 157 17.41 0.67 3.71
CA PHE A 157 18.16 1.86 4.08
C PHE A 157 17.95 2.90 2.98
N ASN A 158 17.38 4.04 3.33
CA ASN A 158 17.01 5.08 2.38
C ASN A 158 17.69 6.40 2.73
N LEU A 159 18.42 6.95 1.79
CA LEU A 159 18.95 8.30 1.79
C LEU A 159 18.10 9.15 0.82
N LYS A 160 17.47 10.19 1.32
CA LYS A 160 16.68 11.12 0.51
C LYS A 160 17.10 12.56 0.80
N TYR A 161 17.39 13.31 -0.26
CA TYR A 161 17.77 14.71 -0.13
C TYR A 161 16.95 15.58 -1.09
N ASP A 162 16.02 16.35 -0.55
CA ASP A 162 15.07 17.19 -1.27
C ASP A 162 15.45 18.66 -1.13
N PHE A 163 15.27 19.41 -2.20
CA PHE A 163 15.39 20.85 -2.24
C PHE A 163 14.09 21.49 -2.72
N LYS A 164 13.67 22.57 -2.06
CA LYS A 164 12.63 23.50 -2.53
C LYS A 164 13.27 24.86 -2.76
N HIS A 165 13.11 25.39 -3.96
CA HIS A 165 13.73 26.64 -4.37
C HIS A 165 12.69 27.58 -4.99
N TYR A 166 12.38 28.67 -4.34
CA TYR A 166 11.49 29.72 -4.80
C TYR A 166 12.27 30.72 -5.63
N LEU A 167 12.40 30.47 -6.96
CA LEU A 167 13.14 31.37 -7.85
C LEU A 167 12.47 32.73 -7.92
N THR A 168 11.16 32.74 -8.10
CA THR A 168 10.30 33.92 -8.14
C THR A 168 8.98 33.63 -7.43
N ASN A 169 8.09 34.61 -7.32
CA ASN A 169 6.74 34.40 -6.81
C ASN A 169 5.87 33.49 -7.72
N LYS A 170 6.29 33.29 -8.98
CA LYS A 170 5.58 32.50 -9.98
C LYS A 170 6.26 31.17 -10.31
N ILE A 171 7.52 30.96 -9.90
CA ILE A 171 8.31 29.77 -10.23
C ILE A 171 8.90 29.18 -8.97
N LYS A 172 8.52 27.94 -8.70
CA LYS A 172 9.04 27.12 -7.62
C LYS A 172 9.63 25.84 -8.21
N LEU A 173 10.86 25.54 -7.82
CA LEU A 173 11.55 24.31 -8.19
C LEU A 173 11.55 23.34 -7.02
N GLN A 174 11.41 22.04 -7.34
CA GLN A 174 11.66 20.95 -6.42
C GLN A 174 12.60 19.97 -7.10
N TYR A 175 13.71 19.65 -6.48
CA TYR A 175 14.69 18.71 -7.04
C TYR A 175 15.38 17.95 -5.91
N GLY A 176 15.94 16.82 -6.25
CA GLY A 176 16.62 16.02 -5.23
C GLY A 176 17.05 14.66 -5.75
N LEU A 177 17.55 13.89 -4.81
CA LEU A 177 17.97 12.52 -5.01
C LEU A 177 17.35 11.59 -3.97
N ASN A 178 17.19 10.33 -4.37
CA ASN A 178 16.76 9.26 -3.48
C ASN A 178 17.57 8.01 -3.79
N SER A 179 18.12 7.35 -2.78
CA SER A 179 18.84 6.08 -2.92
C SER A 179 18.35 5.11 -1.86
N ILE A 180 17.86 3.95 -2.27
CA ILE A 180 17.32 2.94 -1.37
C ILE A 180 18.04 1.62 -1.61
N TYR A 181 18.69 1.12 -0.56
CA TYR A 181 19.21 -0.23 -0.53
C TYR A 181 18.16 -1.15 0.09
N HIS A 182 17.80 -2.21 -0.61
CA HIS A 182 16.82 -3.21 -0.21
C HIS A 182 17.49 -4.55 0.07
N LYS A 183 17.11 -5.16 1.20
CA LYS A 183 17.35 -6.56 1.48
C LYS A 183 16.01 -7.27 1.65
N PHE A 184 15.77 -8.31 0.86
CA PHE A 184 14.58 -9.15 0.95
C PHE A 184 14.97 -10.48 1.57
N ASN A 185 14.26 -10.89 2.61
CA ASN A 185 14.20 -12.27 3.04
C ASN A 185 12.90 -12.86 2.46
N PRO A 186 12.94 -13.67 1.39
CA PRO A 186 11.73 -14.22 0.77
C PRO A 186 11.02 -15.21 1.70
N GLY A 187 11.77 -15.88 2.58
CA GLY A 187 11.24 -16.78 3.57
C GLY A 187 12.29 -17.69 4.19
N GLU A 188 12.04 -18.08 5.42
CA GLU A 188 12.82 -19.04 6.18
C GLU A 188 11.87 -19.96 6.93
N ILE A 189 12.03 -21.27 6.73
CA ILE A 189 11.26 -22.33 7.39
C ILE A 189 12.12 -22.90 8.49
N GLU A 190 11.59 -22.93 9.69
CA GLU A 190 12.21 -23.58 10.84
C GLU A 190 11.23 -24.59 11.49
N PRO A 191 11.72 -25.71 12.04
CA PRO A 191 10.89 -26.59 12.85
C PRO A 191 10.52 -25.89 14.15
N SER A 192 9.22 -25.81 14.49
CA SER A 192 8.75 -25.19 15.75
C SER A 192 9.11 -26.02 16.99
N THR A 193 9.38 -27.32 16.82
CA THR A 193 9.79 -28.23 17.89
C THR A 193 10.86 -29.20 17.42
N SER A 194 11.63 -29.78 18.35
CA SER A 194 12.64 -30.81 18.05
C SER A 194 12.05 -32.14 17.53
N THR A 195 10.75 -32.32 17.63
CA THR A 195 10.02 -33.53 17.15
C THR A 195 9.27 -33.25 15.84
N SER A 196 9.39 -32.06 15.29
CA SER A 196 8.81 -31.69 13.99
C SER A 196 9.44 -32.54 12.89
N GLY A 197 8.63 -32.96 11.93
CA GLY A 197 9.10 -33.63 10.71
C GLY A 197 9.57 -32.65 9.63
N ILE A 198 9.59 -31.34 9.92
CA ILE A 198 9.98 -30.28 8.98
C ILE A 198 11.50 -30.13 8.98
N ASN A 199 12.08 -30.06 7.79
CA ASN A 199 13.49 -29.71 7.63
C ASN A 199 13.64 -28.18 7.53
N PRO A 200 14.64 -27.58 8.21
CA PRO A 200 14.95 -26.17 8.04
C PRO A 200 15.26 -25.87 6.57
N GLN A 201 14.66 -24.82 6.05
CA GLN A 201 14.94 -24.33 4.69
C GLN A 201 14.99 -22.80 4.72
N LYS A 202 16.01 -22.23 4.12
CA LYS A 202 16.14 -20.79 3.96
C LYS A 202 16.20 -20.45 2.48
N LEU A 203 15.22 -19.66 2.03
CA LEU A 203 15.24 -19.10 0.68
C LEU A 203 16.35 -18.06 0.55
N ILE A 204 16.94 -17.96 -0.62
CA ILE A 204 18.07 -17.08 -0.86
C ILE A 204 17.66 -15.62 -0.73
N ASP A 205 18.35 -14.87 0.13
CA ASP A 205 18.19 -13.43 0.29
C ASP A 205 18.41 -12.70 -1.04
N LYS A 206 17.55 -11.71 -1.34
CA LYS A 206 17.65 -10.91 -2.57
C LYS A 206 18.01 -9.46 -2.21
N TYR A 207 18.83 -8.84 -3.06
CA TYR A 207 19.33 -7.49 -2.82
C TYR A 207 19.08 -6.58 -4.02
N ALA A 208 18.82 -5.31 -3.76
CA ALA A 208 18.65 -4.31 -4.81
C ALA A 208 19.06 -2.92 -4.33
N LEU A 209 19.46 -2.09 -5.29
CA LEU A 209 19.71 -0.67 -5.08
C LEU A 209 18.86 0.14 -6.06
N GLU A 210 17.96 0.97 -5.54
CA GLU A 210 17.13 1.89 -6.32
C GLU A 210 17.66 3.31 -6.13
N ASN A 211 18.10 3.95 -7.21
CA ASN A 211 18.56 5.33 -7.23
C ASN A 211 17.62 6.18 -8.08
N ALA A 212 17.40 7.42 -7.68
CA ALA A 212 16.66 8.36 -8.49
C ALA A 212 17.15 9.80 -8.33
N LEU A 213 17.10 10.51 -9.44
CA LEU A 213 17.25 11.97 -9.51
C LEU A 213 15.96 12.55 -10.05
N TYR A 214 15.50 13.66 -9.52
CA TYR A 214 14.28 14.30 -10.00
C TYR A 214 14.35 15.81 -9.92
N PHE A 215 13.61 16.40 -10.85
CA PHE A 215 13.48 17.84 -10.99
C PHE A 215 12.05 18.16 -11.42
N ASP A 216 11.37 19.01 -10.64
CA ASP A 216 9.99 19.43 -10.87
C ASP A 216 9.90 20.97 -10.80
N VAL A 217 9.12 21.55 -11.68
CA VAL A 217 8.83 22.98 -11.77
C VAL A 217 7.34 23.20 -11.58
N GLU A 218 6.96 24.03 -10.62
CA GLU A 218 5.62 24.61 -10.52
C GLU A 218 5.70 26.05 -11.04
N HIS A 219 4.96 26.34 -12.11
CA HIS A 219 5.04 27.60 -12.82
C HIS A 219 3.63 28.21 -13.00
N GLN A 220 3.40 29.34 -12.39
CA GLN A 220 2.21 30.14 -12.62
C GLN A 220 2.38 30.90 -13.97
N LEU A 221 1.87 30.32 -15.05
CA LEU A 221 1.98 30.84 -16.41
C LEU A 221 1.17 32.12 -16.59
N THR A 222 -0.06 32.14 -16.04
CA THR A 222 -0.95 33.30 -15.97
C THR A 222 -1.60 33.35 -14.60
N ASP A 223 -2.41 34.36 -14.32
CA ASP A 223 -3.15 34.46 -13.06
C ASP A 223 -4.14 33.29 -12.86
N ASN A 224 -4.58 32.66 -13.96
CA ASN A 224 -5.54 31.57 -13.94
C ASN A 224 -4.95 30.21 -14.33
N LEU A 225 -3.72 30.15 -14.84
CA LEU A 225 -3.12 28.89 -15.31
C LEU A 225 -1.81 28.61 -14.58
N THR A 226 -1.77 27.49 -13.87
CA THR A 226 -0.56 26.94 -13.28
C THR A 226 -0.21 25.64 -13.99
N ALA A 227 1.04 25.48 -14.38
CA ALA A 227 1.61 24.25 -14.91
C ALA A 227 2.63 23.68 -13.91
N SER A 228 2.57 22.38 -13.68
CA SER A 228 3.61 21.63 -12.97
C SER A 228 4.18 20.61 -13.93
N TYR A 229 5.49 20.62 -14.14
CA TYR A 229 6.15 19.70 -15.06
C TYR A 229 7.49 19.27 -14.47
N GLY A 230 7.83 18.03 -14.69
CA GLY A 230 9.04 17.48 -14.11
C GLY A 230 9.47 16.17 -14.75
N LEU A 231 10.65 15.75 -14.39
CA LEU A 231 11.27 14.52 -14.83
C LEU A 231 11.97 13.85 -13.66
N ARG A 232 11.68 12.57 -13.51
CA ARG A 232 12.43 11.68 -12.62
C ARG A 232 13.20 10.68 -13.50
N TYR A 233 14.48 10.53 -13.24
CA TYR A 233 15.28 9.42 -13.74
C TYR A 233 15.46 8.43 -12.61
N SER A 234 15.11 7.18 -12.84
CA SER A 234 15.32 6.08 -11.89
C SER A 234 16.24 5.03 -12.48
N ASN A 235 17.22 4.62 -11.69
CA ASN A 235 18.15 3.53 -11.98
C ASN A 235 17.95 2.46 -10.90
N PHE A 236 17.62 1.25 -11.31
CA PHE A 236 17.47 0.12 -10.42
C PHE A 236 18.50 -0.96 -10.75
N LEU A 237 19.23 -1.38 -9.75
CA LEU A 237 20.25 -2.42 -9.83
C LEU A 237 19.76 -3.63 -9.03
N ARG A 238 19.49 -4.73 -9.70
CA ARG A 238 19.33 -6.03 -9.07
C ARG A 238 20.71 -6.53 -8.71
N LEU A 239 21.00 -6.61 -7.43
CA LEU A 239 22.30 -7.03 -6.93
C LEU A 239 22.39 -8.55 -6.77
N GLY A 240 23.59 -9.07 -6.65
CA GLY A 240 23.88 -10.48 -6.54
C GLY A 240 23.17 -11.16 -5.37
N GLN A 241 22.79 -12.40 -5.63
CA GLN A 241 22.37 -13.40 -4.67
C GLN A 241 23.26 -14.61 -4.88
N ASP A 242 23.52 -15.39 -3.85
CA ASP A 242 24.53 -16.46 -3.87
C ASP A 242 24.42 -17.36 -5.11
N GLU A 243 23.21 -17.67 -5.55
CA GLU A 243 22.93 -18.53 -6.69
C GLU A 243 21.70 -18.06 -7.49
N LEU A 244 21.78 -18.10 -8.82
CA LEU A 244 20.69 -17.79 -9.74
C LEU A 244 20.56 -18.88 -10.79
N ASN A 245 19.34 -19.40 -10.95
CA ASN A 245 19.03 -20.38 -11.99
C ASN A 245 19.14 -19.76 -13.38
N VAL A 246 19.73 -20.51 -14.30
CA VAL A 246 19.83 -20.19 -15.73
C VAL A 246 18.93 -21.14 -16.51
N TYR A 247 18.16 -20.60 -17.44
CA TYR A 247 17.21 -21.35 -18.25
C TYR A 247 17.53 -21.20 -19.73
N GLU A 248 17.16 -22.19 -20.52
CA GLU A 248 17.31 -22.16 -21.96
C GLU A 248 16.53 -20.95 -22.54
N ASN A 249 17.20 -20.16 -23.40
CA ASN A 249 16.65 -18.94 -24.02
C ASN A 249 16.13 -17.89 -23.01
N ASP A 250 16.63 -17.85 -21.78
CA ASP A 250 16.14 -17.00 -20.69
C ASP A 250 14.63 -17.20 -20.38
N GLN A 251 14.11 -18.42 -20.59
CA GLN A 251 12.69 -18.74 -20.36
C GLN A 251 12.52 -19.67 -19.16
N ALA A 252 12.20 -19.11 -18.00
CA ALA A 252 11.91 -19.89 -16.79
C ALA A 252 10.52 -20.56 -16.82
N VAL A 253 9.65 -20.16 -17.75
CA VAL A 253 8.33 -20.77 -18.03
C VAL A 253 8.31 -21.19 -19.49
N ILE A 254 7.93 -22.43 -19.74
CA ILE A 254 7.73 -22.99 -21.10
C ILE A 254 6.24 -23.23 -21.36
N PHE A 255 5.86 -23.27 -22.63
CA PHE A 255 4.50 -23.60 -23.04
C PHE A 255 4.48 -24.99 -23.66
N ASN A 256 3.60 -25.86 -23.18
CA ASN A 256 3.39 -27.18 -23.70
C ASN A 256 2.28 -27.13 -24.77
N ASP A 257 2.66 -27.24 -26.05
CA ASP A 257 1.75 -27.13 -27.18
C ASP A 257 0.72 -28.27 -27.22
N GLU A 258 1.05 -29.46 -26.69
CA GLU A 258 0.14 -30.60 -26.69
C GLU A 258 -0.96 -30.47 -25.63
N LEU A 259 -0.58 -30.03 -24.44
CA LEU A 259 -1.48 -29.85 -23.31
C LEU A 259 -2.12 -28.45 -23.25
N GLN A 260 -1.60 -27.50 -24.02
CA GLN A 260 -2.04 -26.09 -24.03
C GLN A 260 -1.94 -25.42 -22.64
N ILE A 261 -0.88 -25.72 -21.91
CA ILE A 261 -0.59 -25.20 -20.56
C ILE A 261 0.81 -24.63 -20.47
N TYR A 262 1.02 -23.73 -19.50
CA TYR A 262 2.34 -23.30 -19.10
C TYR A 262 2.92 -24.25 -18.05
N GLU A 263 4.19 -24.58 -18.18
CA GLU A 263 4.93 -25.46 -17.29
C GLU A 263 6.22 -24.77 -16.81
N LYS A 264 6.77 -25.25 -15.68
CA LYS A 264 8.06 -24.82 -15.17
C LYS A 264 9.16 -25.35 -16.09
N ALA A 265 10.10 -24.48 -16.49
CA ALA A 265 11.29 -24.91 -17.22
C ALA A 265 12.31 -25.51 -16.25
N GLU A 266 13.01 -26.57 -16.66
CA GLU A 266 14.14 -27.08 -15.89
C GLU A 266 15.37 -26.16 -16.06
N PRO A 267 16.06 -25.78 -14.98
CA PRO A 267 17.30 -25.03 -15.08
C PRO A 267 18.38 -25.82 -15.83
N ILE A 268 19.07 -25.15 -16.75
CA ILE A 268 20.22 -25.75 -17.45
C ILE A 268 21.55 -25.58 -16.67
N GLY A 269 21.54 -24.82 -15.59
CA GLY A 269 22.64 -24.56 -14.70
C GLY A 269 22.35 -23.44 -13.73
N THR A 270 23.34 -23.06 -12.95
CA THR A 270 23.30 -21.94 -12.01
C THR A 270 24.48 -21.00 -12.24
N GLU A 271 24.30 -19.72 -11.98
CA GLU A 271 25.33 -18.70 -11.92
C GLU A 271 25.45 -18.16 -10.51
N GLU A 272 26.69 -18.05 -10.02
CA GLU A 272 26.99 -17.47 -8.71
C GLU A 272 27.35 -15.99 -8.87
N PHE A 273 26.86 -15.16 -7.95
CA PHE A 273 27.11 -13.73 -7.93
C PHE A 273 27.49 -13.27 -6.52
N ASP A 274 28.57 -12.51 -6.42
CA ASP A 274 28.86 -11.79 -5.20
C ASP A 274 27.77 -10.73 -4.92
N ARG A 275 27.55 -10.40 -3.65
CA ARG A 275 26.52 -9.42 -3.24
C ARG A 275 26.66 -8.04 -3.91
N SER A 276 27.87 -7.66 -4.32
CA SER A 276 28.16 -6.40 -5.00
C SER A 276 27.95 -6.45 -6.52
N ASP A 277 27.82 -7.64 -7.08
CA ASP A 277 27.65 -7.80 -8.52
C ASP A 277 26.28 -7.35 -8.98
N VAL A 278 26.20 -6.82 -10.20
CA VAL A 278 24.94 -6.38 -10.79
C VAL A 278 24.41 -7.43 -11.74
N ILE A 279 23.41 -8.20 -11.31
CA ILE A 279 22.74 -9.21 -12.15
C ILE A 279 21.97 -8.53 -13.29
N LYS A 280 21.21 -7.47 -12.97
CA LYS A 280 20.38 -6.74 -13.95
C LYS A 280 20.28 -5.27 -13.59
N SER A 281 20.25 -4.42 -14.61
CA SER A 281 20.10 -2.98 -14.47
C SER A 281 18.90 -2.50 -15.30
N PHE A 282 18.11 -1.60 -14.72
CA PHE A 282 16.99 -0.93 -15.38
C PHE A 282 17.12 0.57 -15.23
N ASN A 283 16.88 1.29 -16.32
CA ASN A 283 16.95 2.74 -16.36
C ASN A 283 15.65 3.30 -16.96
N ASN A 284 14.95 4.15 -16.24
CA ASN A 284 13.67 4.65 -16.67
C ASN A 284 13.58 6.17 -16.51
N LEU A 285 12.94 6.82 -17.48
CA LEU A 285 12.54 8.22 -17.41
C LEU A 285 11.04 8.29 -17.08
N GLU A 286 10.71 9.06 -16.06
CA GLU A 286 9.37 9.23 -15.53
C GLU A 286 8.93 10.69 -15.67
N PRO A 287 8.48 11.13 -16.86
CA PRO A 287 7.96 12.47 -17.08
C PRO A 287 6.61 12.68 -16.38
N ARG A 288 6.36 13.90 -15.93
CA ARG A 288 5.14 14.35 -15.27
C ARG A 288 4.73 15.70 -15.79
N LEU A 289 3.43 15.86 -16.00
CA LEU A 289 2.82 17.12 -16.40
C LEU A 289 1.47 17.26 -15.70
N ALA A 290 1.23 18.39 -15.09
CA ALA A 290 -0.08 18.74 -14.56
C ALA A 290 -0.40 20.20 -14.92
N LEU A 291 -1.63 20.45 -15.35
CA LEU A 291 -2.18 21.75 -15.65
C LEU A 291 -3.38 22.01 -14.74
N ALA A 292 -3.42 23.17 -14.12
CA ALA A 292 -4.55 23.64 -13.34
C ALA A 292 -5.02 24.98 -13.88
N TYR A 293 -6.23 25.00 -14.45
CA TYR A 293 -6.85 26.19 -15.00
C TYR A 293 -8.03 26.62 -14.14
N GLN A 294 -7.94 27.83 -13.59
CA GLN A 294 -8.99 28.43 -12.79
C GLN A 294 -10.03 29.09 -13.69
N LEU A 295 -11.21 28.50 -13.82
CA LEU A 295 -12.31 29.04 -14.62
C LEU A 295 -12.88 30.33 -14.00
N ASN A 296 -12.97 30.34 -12.67
CA ASN A 296 -13.40 31.48 -11.85
C ASN A 296 -13.02 31.18 -10.37
N ASN A 297 -13.35 32.11 -9.46
CA ASN A 297 -13.00 31.98 -8.02
C ASN A 297 -13.62 30.75 -7.31
N LYS A 298 -14.49 30.01 -7.97
CA LYS A 298 -15.22 28.87 -7.38
C LYS A 298 -15.02 27.57 -8.14
N SER A 299 -14.42 27.59 -9.32
CA SER A 299 -14.25 26.38 -10.14
C SER A 299 -12.94 26.34 -10.89
N SER A 300 -12.40 25.12 -11.04
CA SER A 300 -11.17 24.85 -11.79
C SER A 300 -11.25 23.55 -12.57
N LEU A 301 -10.48 23.49 -13.65
CA LEU A 301 -10.18 22.29 -14.41
C LEU A 301 -8.74 21.89 -14.13
N LYS A 302 -8.51 20.58 -13.98
CA LYS A 302 -7.16 20.03 -13.87
C LYS A 302 -6.98 18.91 -14.89
N ALA A 303 -5.80 18.81 -15.46
CA ALA A 303 -5.41 17.71 -16.31
C ALA A 303 -4.00 17.26 -15.92
N SER A 304 -3.73 15.96 -15.94
CA SER A 304 -2.40 15.45 -15.62
C SER A 304 -2.02 14.24 -16.44
N TYR A 305 -0.73 14.10 -16.67
CA TYR A 305 -0.06 12.91 -17.17
C TYR A 305 1.09 12.57 -16.25
N ASN A 306 1.20 11.30 -15.89
CA ASN A 306 2.30 10.77 -15.07
C ASN A 306 2.77 9.44 -15.61
N ARG A 307 4.09 9.29 -15.78
CA ARG A 307 4.74 7.99 -15.93
C ARG A 307 5.41 7.63 -14.61
N MET A 308 5.24 6.39 -14.18
CA MET A 308 5.81 5.86 -12.94
C MET A 308 6.32 4.45 -13.16
N THR A 309 7.42 4.10 -12.48
CA THR A 309 8.01 2.75 -12.55
C THR A 309 8.00 2.11 -11.18
N GLN A 310 7.69 0.83 -11.11
CA GLN A 310 7.72 0.03 -9.88
C GLN A 310 8.67 -1.14 -10.07
N TYR A 311 9.62 -1.26 -9.14
CA TYR A 311 10.67 -2.30 -9.16
C TYR A 311 10.46 -3.39 -8.12
N LEU A 312 9.57 -3.19 -7.15
CA LEU A 312 9.26 -4.13 -6.08
C LEU A 312 7.88 -4.70 -6.31
N HIS A 313 7.76 -6.02 -6.30
CA HIS A 313 6.52 -6.72 -6.58
C HIS A 313 6.12 -7.54 -5.36
N LEU A 314 4.86 -7.42 -4.94
CA LEU A 314 4.22 -8.34 -4.03
C LEU A 314 3.54 -9.41 -4.88
N LEU A 315 4.06 -10.62 -4.82
CA LEU A 315 3.52 -11.78 -5.52
C LEU A 315 2.47 -12.43 -4.63
N SER A 316 1.24 -12.44 -5.10
CA SER A 316 0.08 -12.99 -4.41
C SER A 316 -0.86 -13.62 -5.41
N ASN A 317 -1.36 -14.80 -5.13
CA ASN A 317 -2.42 -15.46 -5.89
C ASN A 317 -3.80 -15.26 -5.27
N THR A 318 -3.92 -14.41 -4.26
CA THR A 318 -5.15 -14.11 -3.54
C THR A 318 -5.64 -12.69 -3.83
N SER A 319 -6.93 -12.44 -3.60
CA SER A 319 -7.54 -11.11 -3.75
C SER A 319 -7.25 -10.14 -2.59
N SER A 320 -6.73 -10.66 -1.48
CA SER A 320 -6.27 -9.88 -0.33
C SER A 320 -4.83 -10.25 -0.03
N PRO A 321 -3.95 -9.27 0.26
CA PRO A 321 -2.60 -9.57 0.70
C PRO A 321 -2.63 -10.53 1.88
N THR A 322 -1.89 -11.60 1.75
CA THR A 322 -1.73 -12.59 2.80
C THR A 322 -0.31 -12.54 3.32
N PRO A 323 -0.12 -13.04 4.46
CA PRO A 323 1.16 -13.16 5.10
C PRO A 323 2.17 -14.05 4.35
N LEU A 324 1.67 -14.92 3.51
CA LEU A 324 2.47 -15.82 2.68
C LEU A 324 2.85 -15.20 1.32
N ASP A 325 2.43 -13.97 1.06
CA ASP A 325 2.79 -13.25 -0.16
C ASP A 325 4.28 -12.95 -0.19
N VAL A 326 4.89 -13.15 -1.34
CA VAL A 326 6.34 -13.05 -1.52
C VAL A 326 6.71 -11.71 -2.13
N TRP A 327 7.57 -10.96 -1.46
CA TRP A 327 8.19 -9.79 -2.04
C TRP A 327 9.38 -10.16 -2.91
N THR A 328 9.37 -9.71 -4.16
CA THR A 328 10.49 -9.91 -5.09
C THR A 328 10.89 -8.61 -5.78
N PRO A 329 12.19 -8.33 -5.91
CA PRO A 329 12.68 -7.23 -6.73
C PRO A 329 12.60 -7.58 -8.22
N SER A 330 12.53 -6.57 -9.08
CA SER A 330 12.70 -6.73 -10.51
C SER A 330 14.07 -7.36 -10.85
N GLY A 331 14.08 -8.17 -11.88
CA GLY A 331 15.26 -8.91 -12.34
C GLY A 331 15.07 -9.41 -13.76
N THR A 332 15.80 -10.44 -14.14
CA THR A 332 15.77 -11.03 -15.51
C THR A 332 14.33 -11.45 -15.87
N TYR A 333 13.63 -12.09 -14.97
CA TYR A 333 12.31 -12.70 -15.22
C TYR A 333 11.15 -11.82 -14.77
N ALA A 334 11.28 -11.13 -13.63
CA ALA A 334 10.29 -10.17 -13.13
C ALA A 334 10.65 -8.75 -13.60
N LYS A 335 10.06 -8.29 -14.71
CA LYS A 335 10.37 -6.97 -15.28
C LYS A 335 9.74 -5.84 -14.47
N PRO A 336 10.34 -4.62 -14.46
CA PRO A 336 9.72 -3.45 -13.84
C PRO A 336 8.35 -3.15 -14.44
N GLN A 337 7.36 -2.89 -13.60
CA GLN A 337 6.06 -2.40 -14.06
C GLN A 337 6.18 -0.91 -14.40
N ILE A 338 5.67 -0.52 -15.58
CA ILE A 338 5.67 0.87 -16.05
C ILE A 338 4.23 1.29 -16.23
N LEU A 339 3.82 2.32 -15.49
CA LEU A 339 2.48 2.91 -15.55
C LEU A 339 2.52 4.22 -16.32
N ASP A 340 1.59 4.39 -17.27
CA ASP A 340 1.18 5.67 -17.83
C ASP A 340 -0.23 6.01 -17.35
N GLN A 341 -0.41 7.18 -16.72
CA GLN A 341 -1.69 7.64 -16.20
C GLN A 341 -2.05 9.00 -16.78
N TYR A 342 -3.29 9.11 -17.25
CA TYR A 342 -3.94 10.35 -17.68
C TYR A 342 -5.14 10.59 -16.76
N ALA A 343 -5.32 11.84 -16.32
CA ALA A 343 -6.48 12.23 -15.54
C ALA A 343 -6.95 13.64 -15.92
N VAL A 344 -8.27 13.83 -15.89
CA VAL A 344 -8.91 15.14 -16.08
C VAL A 344 -9.98 15.30 -15.02
N GLY A 345 -9.99 16.46 -14.33
CA GLY A 345 -10.92 16.72 -13.23
C GLY A 345 -11.53 18.11 -13.30
N TYR A 346 -12.78 18.20 -12.85
CA TYR A 346 -13.52 19.43 -12.62
C TYR A 346 -13.84 19.58 -11.14
N PHE A 347 -13.49 20.73 -10.57
CA PHE A 347 -13.63 21.04 -9.15
C PHE A 347 -14.46 22.31 -8.99
N ARG A 348 -15.45 22.29 -8.09
CA ARG A 348 -16.29 23.45 -7.86
C ARG A 348 -16.77 23.56 -6.41
N ASN A 349 -16.68 24.79 -5.89
CA ASN A 349 -17.27 25.17 -4.60
C ASN A 349 -18.56 25.96 -4.81
N PHE A 350 -19.58 25.68 -4.00
CA PHE A 350 -20.88 26.32 -4.04
C PHE A 350 -21.22 26.98 -2.70
N SER A 351 -22.12 27.96 -2.72
CA SER A 351 -22.71 28.55 -1.51
C SER A 351 -21.65 28.95 -0.48
N ASN A 352 -20.67 29.76 -0.88
CA ASN A 352 -19.57 30.23 -0.03
C ASN A 352 -18.76 29.08 0.61
N ASN A 353 -18.43 28.05 -0.17
CA ASN A 353 -17.71 26.83 0.22
C ASN A 353 -18.50 25.87 1.14
N MET A 354 -19.80 26.09 1.32
CA MET A 354 -20.65 25.14 2.06
C MET A 354 -20.66 23.77 1.37
N TYR A 355 -20.64 23.73 0.04
CA TYR A 355 -20.58 22.49 -0.74
C TYR A 355 -19.33 22.51 -1.65
N SER A 356 -18.71 21.34 -1.82
CA SER A 356 -17.71 21.10 -2.85
C SER A 356 -18.07 19.89 -3.70
N LEU A 357 -17.84 20.03 -5.00
CA LEU A 357 -17.97 18.97 -5.99
C LEU A 357 -16.61 18.74 -6.65
N GLU A 358 -16.19 17.47 -6.68
CA GLU A 358 -15.04 17.01 -7.41
C GLU A 358 -15.51 15.91 -8.37
N PHE A 359 -15.21 16.08 -9.64
CA PHE A 359 -15.50 15.10 -10.69
C PHE A 359 -14.21 14.84 -11.44
N GLU A 360 -13.80 13.58 -11.49
CA GLU A 360 -12.52 13.18 -12.10
C GLU A 360 -12.72 11.96 -12.99
N THR A 361 -12.01 11.91 -14.11
CA THR A 361 -11.91 10.72 -14.96
C THR A 361 -10.45 10.40 -15.17
N PHE A 362 -10.14 9.10 -15.23
CA PHE A 362 -8.78 8.62 -15.39
C PHE A 362 -8.69 7.45 -16.38
N TYR A 363 -7.53 7.32 -16.99
CA TYR A 363 -7.12 6.17 -17.77
C TYR A 363 -5.68 5.80 -17.43
N LYS A 364 -5.45 4.53 -17.10
CA LYS A 364 -4.14 3.97 -16.71
C LYS A 364 -3.81 2.78 -17.57
N THR A 365 -2.56 2.67 -18.00
CA THR A 365 -2.01 1.47 -18.63
C THR A 365 -0.77 1.04 -17.88
N VAL A 366 -0.60 -0.26 -17.68
CA VAL A 366 0.56 -0.85 -17.01
C VAL A 366 1.19 -1.87 -17.92
N GLN A 367 2.48 -1.71 -18.20
CA GLN A 367 3.31 -2.69 -18.89
C GLN A 367 3.99 -3.60 -17.88
N ASN A 368 4.32 -4.83 -18.29
CA ASN A 368 4.97 -5.85 -17.45
C ASN A 368 4.19 -6.16 -16.16
N ARG A 369 2.87 -6.18 -16.24
CA ARG A 369 2.04 -6.65 -15.12
C ARG A 369 2.33 -8.12 -14.87
N ILE A 370 2.72 -8.47 -13.64
CA ILE A 370 2.98 -9.86 -13.28
C ILE A 370 1.65 -10.62 -13.18
N ASP A 371 1.64 -11.78 -13.79
CA ASP A 371 0.62 -12.81 -13.71
C ASP A 371 1.30 -14.16 -13.43
N TYR A 372 0.54 -15.22 -13.31
CA TYR A 372 1.01 -16.54 -12.91
C TYR A 372 0.53 -17.61 -13.87
N ILE A 373 1.31 -18.67 -14.01
CA ILE A 373 0.81 -19.92 -14.64
C ILE A 373 -0.32 -20.51 -13.79
N ASP A 374 -1.14 -21.38 -14.38
CA ASP A 374 -2.17 -22.09 -13.63
C ASP A 374 -1.52 -23.07 -12.64
N GLY A 375 -2.06 -23.12 -11.43
CA GLY A 375 -1.48 -23.95 -10.36
C GLY A 375 -0.16 -23.40 -9.79
N ALA A 376 0.16 -22.13 -9.99
CA ALA A 376 1.38 -21.52 -9.46
C ALA A 376 1.47 -21.67 -7.94
N ASP A 377 2.56 -22.27 -7.49
CA ASP A 377 2.93 -22.33 -6.08
C ASP A 377 3.87 -21.16 -5.76
N LEU A 378 3.42 -20.24 -4.90
CA LEU A 378 4.16 -19.06 -4.48
C LEU A 378 4.79 -19.22 -3.10
N ILE A 379 4.32 -20.21 -2.31
CA ILE A 379 4.76 -20.41 -0.93
C ILE A 379 6.04 -21.24 -0.92
N ALA A 380 7.06 -20.76 -0.21
CA ALA A 380 8.34 -21.47 -0.07
C ALA A 380 8.97 -21.90 -1.40
N ASN A 381 8.74 -21.11 -2.47
CA ASN A 381 9.23 -21.41 -3.81
C ASN A 381 10.60 -20.77 -4.02
N ASP A 382 11.64 -21.59 -4.17
CA ASP A 382 13.02 -21.17 -4.42
C ASP A 382 13.17 -20.53 -5.82
N ALA A 383 12.39 -20.98 -6.79
CA ALA A 383 12.44 -20.59 -8.19
C ALA A 383 11.14 -19.90 -8.63
N ILE A 384 10.79 -18.79 -7.97
CA ILE A 384 9.56 -18.03 -8.24
C ILE A 384 9.42 -17.60 -9.70
N GLU A 385 10.54 -17.44 -10.40
CA GLU A 385 10.57 -17.10 -11.82
C GLU A 385 9.92 -18.16 -12.72
N GLN A 386 9.87 -19.42 -12.28
CA GLN A 386 9.25 -20.53 -13.04
C GLN A 386 7.72 -20.50 -13.04
N VAL A 387 7.10 -19.59 -12.27
CA VAL A 387 5.65 -19.51 -12.15
C VAL A 387 5.07 -18.16 -12.50
N ILE A 388 5.90 -17.18 -12.90
CA ILE A 388 5.48 -15.82 -13.24
C ILE A 388 5.50 -15.58 -14.74
N LEU A 389 4.53 -14.78 -15.21
CA LEU A 389 4.41 -14.27 -16.57
C LEU A 389 4.36 -12.75 -16.53
N ASN A 390 4.82 -12.09 -17.62
CA ASN A 390 4.76 -10.64 -17.75
C ASN A 390 3.67 -10.28 -18.76
N GLY A 391 2.57 -9.75 -18.29
CA GLY A 391 1.46 -9.27 -19.09
C GLY A 391 1.35 -7.75 -19.11
N ARG A 392 0.16 -7.26 -19.35
CA ARG A 392 -0.19 -5.83 -19.29
C ARG A 392 -1.50 -5.64 -18.52
N ALA A 393 -1.76 -4.41 -18.05
CA ALA A 393 -3.01 -4.08 -17.39
C ALA A 393 -3.50 -2.69 -17.82
N ARG A 394 -4.81 -2.46 -17.65
CA ARG A 394 -5.44 -1.15 -17.83
C ARG A 394 -6.49 -0.93 -16.75
N ALA A 395 -6.65 0.32 -16.35
CA ALA A 395 -7.73 0.73 -15.46
C ALA A 395 -8.27 2.09 -15.89
N TYR A 396 -9.58 2.24 -15.90
CA TYR A 396 -10.24 3.48 -16.28
C TYR A 396 -11.55 3.66 -15.52
N GLY A 397 -11.94 4.91 -15.37
CA GLY A 397 -13.15 5.19 -14.62
C GLY A 397 -13.42 6.67 -14.42
N LEU A 398 -14.49 6.91 -13.66
CA LEU A 398 -14.87 8.23 -13.19
C LEU A 398 -15.08 8.20 -11.68
N GLU A 399 -14.76 9.30 -11.04
CA GLU A 399 -14.88 9.52 -9.60
C GLU A 399 -15.68 10.79 -9.36
N LEU A 400 -16.63 10.72 -8.45
CA LEU A 400 -17.46 11.83 -8.01
C LEU A 400 -17.35 11.95 -6.51
N LEU A 401 -17.02 13.13 -6.00
CA LEU A 401 -17.06 13.45 -4.59
C LEU A 401 -17.91 14.71 -4.38
N LEU A 402 -19.03 14.55 -3.68
CA LEU A 402 -19.86 15.65 -3.21
C LEU A 402 -19.70 15.78 -1.70
N ARG A 403 -19.29 16.94 -1.23
CA ARG A 403 -19.09 17.22 0.19
C ARG A 403 -19.91 18.41 0.65
N LYS A 404 -20.50 18.30 1.83
CA LYS A 404 -21.12 19.39 2.57
C LYS A 404 -20.29 19.68 3.82
N ASN A 405 -19.70 20.87 3.88
CA ASN A 405 -18.69 21.23 4.88
C ASN A 405 -19.27 21.93 6.12
N GLU A 406 -20.44 22.56 6.01
CA GLU A 406 -21.00 23.41 7.06
C GLU A 406 -22.50 23.16 7.32
N GLY A 407 -22.97 23.57 8.49
CA GLY A 407 -24.36 23.47 8.94
C GLY A 407 -24.57 22.31 9.90
N GLN A 408 -25.81 22.10 10.33
CA GLN A 408 -26.18 21.02 11.26
C GLN A 408 -25.90 19.62 10.66
N PHE A 409 -26.05 19.47 9.36
CA PHE A 409 -25.64 18.28 8.63
C PHE A 409 -24.36 18.57 7.86
N THR A 410 -23.33 17.73 8.07
CA THR A 410 -22.05 17.72 7.33
C THR A 410 -21.73 16.31 6.87
N GLY A 411 -20.95 16.18 5.81
CA GLY A 411 -20.60 14.85 5.32
C GLY A 411 -20.20 14.85 3.86
N TRP A 412 -20.00 13.66 3.30
CA TRP A 412 -19.67 13.48 1.89
C TRP A 412 -20.32 12.23 1.30
N LEU A 413 -20.52 12.27 0.00
CA LEU A 413 -20.87 11.14 -0.85
C LEU A 413 -19.76 10.98 -1.89
N ALA A 414 -19.08 9.84 -1.89
CA ALA A 414 -18.12 9.46 -2.93
C ALA A 414 -18.71 8.32 -3.76
N TYR A 415 -18.54 8.40 -5.07
CA TYR A 415 -18.92 7.36 -6.02
C TYR A 415 -17.82 7.18 -7.04
N THR A 416 -17.40 5.92 -7.21
CA THR A 416 -16.46 5.51 -8.26
C THR A 416 -17.15 4.50 -9.16
N LEU A 417 -17.10 4.77 -10.48
CA LEU A 417 -17.40 3.81 -11.53
C LEU A 417 -16.10 3.50 -12.25
N SER A 418 -15.62 2.26 -12.15
CA SER A 418 -14.31 1.91 -12.72
C SER A 418 -14.29 0.49 -13.26
N LYS A 419 -13.31 0.23 -14.11
CA LYS A 419 -12.93 -1.09 -14.57
C LYS A 419 -11.43 -1.26 -14.52
N SER A 420 -10.97 -2.41 -14.00
CA SER A 420 -9.58 -2.79 -13.93
C SER A 420 -9.39 -4.16 -14.55
N GLU A 421 -8.59 -4.25 -15.61
CA GLU A 421 -8.38 -5.45 -16.40
C GLU A 421 -6.90 -5.72 -16.59
N GLN A 422 -6.56 -6.98 -16.78
CA GLN A 422 -5.22 -7.42 -17.16
C GLN A 422 -5.29 -8.40 -18.33
N GLN A 423 -4.16 -8.58 -19.01
CA GLN A 423 -4.03 -9.44 -20.15
C GLN A 423 -2.63 -10.03 -20.18
N THR A 424 -2.55 -11.35 -20.38
CA THR A 424 -1.30 -12.08 -20.57
C THR A 424 -1.42 -12.84 -21.86
N GLU A 425 -0.94 -12.22 -22.95
CA GLU A 425 -0.91 -12.80 -24.28
C GLU A 425 0.17 -13.89 -24.37
N GLY A 426 0.02 -14.83 -25.29
CA GLY A 426 1.08 -15.76 -25.63
C GLY A 426 2.32 -15.03 -26.17
N ARG A 427 3.51 -15.54 -25.83
CA ARG A 427 4.80 -14.99 -26.28
C ARG A 427 5.12 -15.32 -27.74
N SER A 428 4.42 -16.32 -28.28
CA SER A 428 4.51 -16.75 -29.68
C SER A 428 3.11 -17.04 -30.24
N GLY A 429 2.99 -17.25 -31.54
CA GLY A 429 1.71 -17.55 -32.18
C GLY A 429 1.06 -18.89 -31.78
N ASN A 430 1.83 -19.77 -31.14
CA ASN A 430 1.35 -21.08 -30.67
C ASN A 430 0.90 -21.04 -29.21
N GLU A 431 1.33 -20.04 -28.45
CA GLU A 431 0.96 -19.90 -27.04
C GLU A 431 -0.40 -19.22 -26.91
N ALA A 432 -1.36 -19.86 -26.25
CA ALA A 432 -2.70 -19.30 -26.06
C ALA A 432 -2.74 -18.09 -25.12
N GLY A 433 -1.76 -17.95 -24.21
CA GLY A 433 -1.81 -16.97 -23.14
C GLY A 433 -2.79 -17.37 -22.02
N ILE A 434 -2.97 -16.50 -21.04
CA ILE A 434 -3.95 -16.71 -19.98
C ILE A 434 -5.33 -16.27 -20.49
N ASN A 435 -6.38 -17.09 -20.25
CA ASN A 435 -7.73 -16.89 -20.78
C ASN A 435 -7.71 -16.68 -22.32
N ASN A 436 -6.94 -17.48 -23.04
CA ASN A 436 -6.72 -17.37 -24.49
C ASN A 436 -6.15 -16.02 -24.95
N GLY A 437 -5.41 -15.33 -24.09
CA GLY A 437 -4.85 -14.02 -24.37
C GLY A 437 -5.86 -12.87 -24.34
N ASP A 438 -7.09 -13.09 -23.92
CA ASP A 438 -8.11 -12.05 -23.79
C ASP A 438 -7.93 -11.18 -22.55
N TRP A 439 -8.56 -10.00 -22.53
CA TRP A 439 -8.65 -9.15 -21.36
C TRP A 439 -9.58 -9.75 -20.32
N TYR A 440 -9.13 -9.84 -19.05
CA TYR A 440 -9.91 -10.30 -17.92
C TYR A 440 -9.73 -9.39 -16.71
N ASN A 441 -10.70 -9.42 -15.78
CA ASN A 441 -10.70 -8.55 -14.63
C ASN A 441 -9.50 -8.82 -13.71
N THR A 442 -8.91 -7.77 -13.15
CA THR A 442 -7.96 -7.95 -12.04
C THR A 442 -8.71 -8.40 -10.78
N PRO A 443 -8.07 -9.12 -9.84
CA PRO A 443 -8.74 -9.58 -8.60
C PRO A 443 -9.24 -8.42 -7.71
N PHE A 444 -8.82 -7.18 -7.97
CA PHE A 444 -9.19 -5.99 -7.21
C PHE A 444 -10.26 -5.13 -7.89
N ASP A 445 -10.76 -5.56 -9.05
CA ASP A 445 -11.77 -4.80 -9.80
C ASP A 445 -13.07 -4.66 -9.01
N LYS A 446 -13.57 -3.43 -8.93
CA LYS A 446 -14.87 -3.08 -8.37
C LYS A 446 -15.55 -2.10 -9.30
N THR A 447 -16.61 -2.54 -10.00
CA THR A 447 -17.29 -1.70 -10.98
C THR A 447 -17.95 -0.49 -10.32
N HIS A 448 -18.60 -0.69 -9.18
CA HIS A 448 -19.24 0.38 -8.41
C HIS A 448 -18.69 0.38 -6.98
N ASP A 449 -18.24 1.54 -6.52
CA ASP A 449 -17.87 1.79 -5.14
C ASP A 449 -18.57 3.08 -4.68
N ILE A 450 -19.45 2.97 -3.68
CA ILE A 450 -20.19 4.09 -3.10
C ILE A 450 -19.83 4.17 -1.63
N SER A 451 -19.40 5.34 -1.18
CA SER A 451 -19.25 5.60 0.24
C SER A 451 -19.94 6.91 0.62
N PHE A 452 -20.71 6.84 1.68
CA PHE A 452 -21.39 7.98 2.27
C PHE A 452 -21.01 8.08 3.75
N THR A 453 -20.62 9.27 4.17
CA THR A 453 -20.41 9.60 5.58
C THR A 453 -21.20 10.86 5.90
N GLY A 454 -22.05 10.79 6.92
CA GLY A 454 -22.85 11.92 7.37
C GLY A 454 -22.78 12.10 8.87
N SER A 455 -22.73 13.34 9.31
CA SER A 455 -22.84 13.74 10.71
C SER A 455 -23.94 14.79 10.85
N TYR A 456 -24.87 14.57 11.76
CA TYR A 456 -25.95 15.49 12.07
C TYR A 456 -25.87 15.96 13.51
N GLU A 457 -25.61 17.23 13.72
CA GLU A 457 -25.61 17.88 15.03
C GLU A 457 -27.02 18.35 15.36
N LEU A 458 -27.80 17.54 16.10
CA LEU A 458 -29.16 17.90 16.55
C LEU A 458 -29.12 19.13 17.47
N ASN A 459 -28.14 19.16 18.36
CA ASN A 459 -27.86 20.27 19.27
C ASN A 459 -26.46 20.10 19.89
N LYS A 460 -26.06 21.04 20.78
CA LYS A 460 -24.74 20.98 21.46
C LYS A 460 -24.48 19.71 22.29
N LYS A 461 -25.49 18.92 22.59
CA LYS A 461 -25.36 17.69 23.40
C LYS A 461 -25.41 16.41 22.56
N TRP A 462 -26.15 16.41 21.46
CA TRP A 462 -26.41 15.23 20.65
C TRP A 462 -25.87 15.39 19.22
N SER A 463 -25.09 14.43 18.76
CA SER A 463 -24.77 14.25 17.35
C SER A 463 -24.97 12.80 16.92
N PHE A 464 -25.44 12.63 15.69
CA PHE A 464 -25.66 11.35 15.04
C PHE A 464 -24.73 11.23 13.85
N ASN A 465 -24.14 10.05 13.65
CA ASN A 465 -23.30 9.81 12.51
C ASN A 465 -23.75 8.53 11.80
N ALA A 466 -23.61 8.53 10.48
CA ALA A 466 -23.88 7.38 9.63
C ALA A 466 -22.75 7.21 8.62
N ASN A 467 -22.30 5.96 8.44
CA ASN A 467 -21.40 5.58 7.37
C ASN A 467 -22.05 4.46 6.56
N PHE A 468 -22.16 4.65 5.27
CA PHE A 468 -22.65 3.63 4.35
C PHE A 468 -21.58 3.31 3.31
N LEU A 469 -21.35 2.04 3.09
CA LEU A 469 -20.44 1.52 2.07
C LEU A 469 -21.19 0.52 1.20
N PHE A 470 -21.06 0.65 -0.11
CA PHE A 470 -21.53 -0.32 -1.10
C PHE A 470 -20.42 -0.57 -2.10
N GLN A 471 -20.12 -1.84 -2.40
CA GLN A 471 -19.11 -2.24 -3.36
C GLN A 471 -19.60 -3.42 -4.19
N THR A 472 -19.37 -3.37 -5.49
CA THR A 472 -19.53 -4.54 -6.36
C THR A 472 -18.57 -5.63 -5.92
N GLY A 473 -19.01 -6.89 -5.96
CA GLY A 473 -18.18 -8.04 -5.61
C GLY A 473 -16.91 -8.13 -6.45
N GLN A 474 -15.83 -8.56 -5.83
CA GLN A 474 -14.53 -8.77 -6.48
C GLN A 474 -14.57 -9.97 -7.42
N PRO A 475 -13.85 -9.93 -8.56
CA PRO A 475 -13.68 -11.07 -9.44
C PRO A 475 -12.92 -12.21 -8.76
N VAL A 476 -13.35 -13.43 -9.04
CA VAL A 476 -12.72 -14.66 -8.53
C VAL A 476 -12.72 -15.75 -9.60
N THR A 477 -11.76 -16.65 -9.51
CA THR A 477 -11.76 -17.93 -10.21
C THR A 477 -12.52 -18.93 -9.35
N TYR A 478 -13.55 -19.56 -9.91
CA TYR A 478 -14.45 -20.41 -9.13
C TYR A 478 -14.46 -21.84 -9.66
N PRO A 479 -14.47 -22.88 -8.80
CA PRO A 479 -14.66 -24.26 -9.24
C PRO A 479 -16.09 -24.42 -9.78
N ASN A 480 -16.23 -24.75 -11.07
CA ASN A 480 -17.52 -24.90 -11.74
C ASN A 480 -17.93 -26.35 -11.97
N GLY A 481 -17.06 -27.30 -11.63
CA GLY A 481 -17.30 -28.72 -11.77
C GLY A 481 -16.18 -29.56 -11.18
N GLN A 482 -16.32 -30.88 -11.29
CA GLN A 482 -15.27 -31.84 -10.98
C GLN A 482 -15.41 -33.04 -11.90
N TYR A 483 -14.32 -33.68 -12.24
CA TYR A 483 -14.29 -34.96 -12.93
C TYR A 483 -13.39 -35.94 -12.17
N GLU A 484 -13.61 -37.23 -12.37
CA GLU A 484 -12.82 -38.27 -11.76
C GLU A 484 -11.84 -38.86 -12.77
N PHE A 485 -10.57 -38.91 -12.42
CA PHE A 485 -9.52 -39.53 -13.20
C PHE A 485 -8.69 -40.45 -12.33
N ASN A 486 -8.64 -41.75 -12.65
CA ASN A 486 -7.94 -42.77 -11.87
C ASN A 486 -8.30 -42.82 -10.37
N GLY A 487 -9.58 -42.58 -10.02
CA GLY A 487 -10.05 -42.53 -8.65
C GLY A 487 -9.76 -41.22 -7.89
N ILE A 488 -9.14 -40.24 -8.56
CA ILE A 488 -8.87 -38.95 -7.99
C ILE A 488 -9.89 -37.94 -8.54
N ARG A 489 -10.52 -37.17 -7.66
CA ARG A 489 -11.41 -36.08 -8.05
C ARG A 489 -10.62 -34.83 -8.36
N ILE A 490 -10.71 -34.38 -9.62
CA ILE A 490 -10.03 -33.19 -10.12
C ILE A 490 -11.07 -32.08 -10.29
N PRO A 491 -10.93 -30.93 -9.59
CA PRO A 491 -11.82 -29.81 -9.78
C PRO A 491 -11.59 -29.14 -11.13
N SER A 492 -12.67 -28.76 -11.79
CA SER A 492 -12.67 -27.90 -12.98
C SER A 492 -12.97 -26.48 -12.57
N TYR A 493 -12.25 -25.52 -13.12
CA TYR A 493 -12.39 -24.09 -12.81
C TYR A 493 -12.91 -23.31 -14.01
N THR A 494 -13.53 -22.16 -13.73
CA THR A 494 -13.83 -21.13 -14.72
C THR A 494 -12.55 -20.50 -15.25
N ASN A 495 -12.67 -19.66 -16.28
CA ASN A 495 -11.61 -18.75 -16.68
C ASN A 495 -11.17 -17.90 -15.47
N ARG A 496 -9.92 -17.42 -15.51
CA ARG A 496 -9.36 -16.62 -14.43
C ARG A 496 -10.16 -15.34 -14.20
N ASN A 497 -10.61 -15.13 -12.94
CA ASN A 497 -11.38 -13.96 -12.51
C ASN A 497 -12.67 -13.71 -13.29
N GLU A 498 -13.31 -14.75 -13.79
CA GLU A 498 -14.55 -14.66 -14.59
C GLU A 498 -15.78 -14.38 -13.73
N PHE A 499 -15.88 -15.02 -12.56
CA PHE A 499 -17.00 -14.83 -11.64
C PHE A 499 -16.77 -13.65 -10.69
N ARG A 500 -17.86 -13.15 -10.10
CA ARG A 500 -17.81 -12.13 -9.06
C ARG A 500 -18.41 -12.64 -7.76
N LEU A 501 -17.77 -12.29 -6.65
CA LEU A 501 -18.36 -12.43 -5.33
C LEU A 501 -19.64 -11.61 -5.23
N PRO A 502 -20.55 -11.91 -4.29
CA PRO A 502 -21.70 -11.07 -4.00
C PRO A 502 -21.30 -9.63 -3.66
N THR A 503 -22.20 -8.69 -3.94
CA THR A 503 -22.02 -7.29 -3.57
C THR A 503 -21.91 -7.13 -2.05
N TYR A 504 -21.04 -6.22 -1.63
CA TYR A 504 -20.86 -5.91 -0.22
C TYR A 504 -21.53 -4.58 0.12
N HIS A 505 -22.33 -4.54 1.17
CA HIS A 505 -22.83 -3.30 1.72
C HIS A 505 -22.85 -3.33 3.25
N ARG A 506 -22.61 -2.16 3.84
CA ARG A 506 -22.54 -1.97 5.28
C ARG A 506 -23.06 -0.59 5.67
N LEU A 507 -23.87 -0.54 6.70
CA LEU A 507 -24.33 0.69 7.31
C LEU A 507 -23.94 0.70 8.79
N ASP A 508 -23.17 1.71 9.20
CA ASP A 508 -22.81 1.97 10.59
C ASP A 508 -23.52 3.24 11.06
N ILE A 509 -24.20 3.17 12.19
CA ILE A 509 -24.88 4.32 12.81
C ILE A 509 -24.33 4.50 14.21
N SER A 510 -24.07 5.74 14.60
CA SER A 510 -23.64 6.06 15.96
C SER A 510 -24.33 7.31 16.50
N ALA A 511 -24.55 7.34 17.81
CA ALA A 511 -25.03 8.49 18.53
C ALA A 511 -24.02 8.90 19.59
N ASN A 512 -23.70 10.18 19.65
CA ASN A 512 -22.81 10.75 20.65
C ASN A 512 -23.62 11.68 21.58
N TYR A 513 -23.47 11.47 22.87
CA TYR A 513 -24.05 12.35 23.88
C TYR A 513 -22.97 13.02 24.73
N THR A 514 -22.97 14.35 24.78
CA THR A 514 -22.02 15.16 25.54
C THR A 514 -22.81 15.98 26.58
N PRO A 515 -22.94 15.50 27.82
CA PRO A 515 -23.82 16.14 28.82
C PRO A 515 -23.40 17.56 29.20
N LYS A 516 -22.11 17.87 29.13
CA LYS A 516 -21.51 19.18 29.51
C LYS A 516 -20.63 19.74 28.39
N PRO A 517 -21.22 20.21 27.26
CA PRO A 517 -20.46 20.61 26.07
C PRO A 517 -19.51 21.80 26.28
N ASN A 518 -19.73 22.61 27.32
CA ASN A 518 -18.91 23.81 27.60
C ASN A 518 -17.76 23.56 28.59
N LYS A 519 -17.53 22.33 29.04
CA LYS A 519 -16.43 21.98 29.96
C LYS A 519 -15.33 21.22 29.22
N THR A 520 -14.10 21.63 29.41
CA THR A 520 -12.88 20.96 28.88
C THR A 520 -12.63 19.57 29.49
N LYS A 521 -13.25 19.27 30.64
CA LYS A 521 -13.23 17.97 31.30
C LYS A 521 -14.66 17.45 31.45
N GLY A 522 -14.98 16.33 30.83
CA GLY A 522 -16.32 15.75 30.88
C GLY A 522 -16.36 14.32 30.36
N PHE A 523 -17.45 13.62 30.69
CA PHE A 523 -17.74 12.29 30.15
C PHE A 523 -18.42 12.43 28.78
N ARG A 524 -18.00 11.61 27.81
CA ARG A 524 -18.65 11.47 26.52
C ARG A 524 -19.09 10.02 26.35
N ALA A 525 -20.37 9.79 26.15
CA ALA A 525 -20.90 8.47 25.82
C ALA A 525 -21.02 8.34 24.30
N VAL A 526 -20.55 7.24 23.76
CA VAL A 526 -20.67 6.89 22.35
C VAL A 526 -21.32 5.51 22.28
N SER A 527 -22.42 5.39 21.54
CA SER A 527 -23.00 4.11 21.16
C SER A 527 -22.97 3.99 19.65
N SER A 528 -22.49 2.86 19.15
CA SER A 528 -22.47 2.55 17.71
C SER A 528 -23.10 1.19 17.46
N THR A 529 -23.78 1.05 16.34
CA THR A 529 -24.38 -0.20 15.86
C THR A 529 -23.99 -0.41 14.41
N HIS A 530 -23.59 -1.65 14.09
CA HIS A 530 -23.23 -2.08 12.74
C HIS A 530 -24.34 -2.95 12.17
N LEU A 531 -24.88 -2.56 11.02
CA LEU A 531 -25.81 -3.37 10.26
C LEU A 531 -25.12 -3.90 9.02
N ARG A 532 -24.86 -5.21 9.01
CA ARG A 532 -24.33 -5.94 7.87
C ARG A 532 -25.46 -6.81 7.31
N ALA A 533 -25.88 -6.56 6.08
CA ALA A 533 -26.77 -7.47 5.39
C ALA A 533 -25.92 -8.53 4.68
N HIS A 534 -26.17 -9.80 5.00
CA HIS A 534 -25.72 -10.94 4.20
C HIS A 534 -26.89 -11.32 3.29
N GLU A 535 -26.73 -11.21 1.99
CA GLU A 535 -27.60 -11.94 1.09
C GLU A 535 -27.18 -13.42 1.15
N THR A 536 -28.00 -14.22 1.81
CA THR A 536 -27.96 -15.67 1.65
C THR A 536 -28.71 -15.97 0.35
N ASN A 537 -28.01 -16.16 -0.73
CA ASN A 537 -28.60 -16.81 -1.89
C ASN A 537 -28.80 -18.30 -1.56
N ASN A 538 -30.06 -18.74 -1.52
CA ASN A 538 -30.47 -20.14 -1.50
C ASN A 538 -30.06 -20.83 -2.80
#